data_bd6073b9e62198c29c7642978cfa5a9b
#
_entry.id   bd6073b9e62198c29c7642978cfa5a9b
#
_cell.length_a   1.000
_cell.length_b   1.000
_cell.length_c   1.000
_cell.angle_alpha   90.00
_cell.angle_beta   90.00
_cell.angle_gamma   90.00
#
_symmetry.space_group_name_H-M   'P 1'
#
loop_
_entity.id
_entity.type
_entity.pdbx_description
1 polymer ?
#
loop_
_entity_poly.entity_id
_entity_poly.type
_entity_poly.pdbx_seq_one_letter_code
_entity_poly.pdbx_strand_id
1 'polypeptide(L)'
;MLRIPNCRPMDSARCDPRLPEAALRYRRTMNPPLTTREALGAINVTAWLYRDKNGVEGIQVNPNVTIAEIVRVFGPARTRDAEVGLHSEGRAAEWFRRRPELRVLQIFSERIPCRQMCAPLLRHYYPGIPWYYYYDSGSWIGNGGELMRRAGDILKTAYGL
;
A
#
# COMPACT_ATOMS: atom_id res chain seq x y z
N MET A 1 16.21 4.25 -13.56
CA MET A 1 16.32 3.61 -12.23
C MET A 1 15.70 4.54 -11.20
N LEU A 2 14.64 4.12 -10.57
CA LEU A 2 14.03 4.89 -9.49
C LEU A 2 15.02 4.93 -8.32
N ARG A 3 15.55 6.11 -8.02
CA ARG A 3 16.18 6.34 -6.72
C ARG A 3 15.04 6.36 -5.70
N ILE A 4 15.15 5.55 -4.65
CA ILE A 4 14.19 5.54 -3.55
C ILE A 4 14.84 6.24 -2.34
N PRO A 5 15.14 7.55 -2.44
CA PRO A 5 15.87 8.22 -1.37
C PRO A 5 15.05 8.38 -0.09
N ASN A 6 13.73 8.20 -0.17
CA ASN A 6 12.80 8.48 0.93
C ASN A 6 12.03 7.25 1.44
N CYS A 7 12.37 6.04 0.97
CA CYS A 7 11.77 4.83 1.53
C CYS A 7 12.26 4.64 2.96
N ARG A 8 11.35 4.67 3.91
CA ARG A 8 11.64 4.54 5.34
C ARG A 8 11.42 3.11 5.78
N PRO A 9 12.45 2.40 6.25
CA PRO A 9 12.26 1.08 6.82
C PRO A 9 11.63 1.16 8.20
N MET A 10 10.82 0.20 8.55
CA MET A 10 10.35 -0.02 9.92
C MET A 10 11.44 -0.72 10.75
N ASP A 11 12.38 -1.35 10.10
CA ASP A 11 13.57 -1.95 10.68
C ASP A 11 14.83 -1.60 9.85
N SER A 12 15.99 -2.15 10.20
CA SER A 12 17.28 -1.82 9.58
C SER A 12 17.51 -2.45 8.20
N ALA A 13 16.57 -3.24 7.67
CA ALA A 13 16.72 -3.88 6.37
C ALA A 13 16.50 -2.87 5.23
N ARG A 14 17.06 -3.15 4.05
CA ARG A 14 16.90 -2.29 2.87
C ARG A 14 15.62 -2.62 2.10
N CYS A 15 14.89 -1.58 1.72
CA CYS A 15 13.76 -1.70 0.82
C CYS A 15 14.23 -2.19 -0.56
N ASP A 16 13.61 -3.28 -1.05
CA ASP A 16 13.86 -3.75 -2.42
C ASP A 16 13.24 -2.75 -3.42
N PRO A 17 14.05 -2.16 -4.31
CA PRO A 17 13.58 -1.14 -5.26
C PRO A 17 12.50 -1.65 -6.22
N ARG A 18 12.41 -2.95 -6.44
CA ARG A 18 11.37 -3.55 -7.29
C ARG A 18 9.96 -3.29 -6.75
N LEU A 19 9.80 -3.10 -5.44
CA LEU A 19 8.50 -2.92 -4.80
C LEU A 19 7.90 -1.54 -5.12
N PRO A 20 8.57 -0.40 -4.86
CA PRO A 20 8.06 0.90 -5.29
C PRO A 20 7.94 1.01 -6.81
N GLU A 21 8.84 0.41 -7.57
CA GLU A 21 8.75 0.37 -9.04
C GLU A 21 7.47 -0.34 -9.51
N ALA A 22 7.12 -1.46 -8.88
CA ALA A 22 5.89 -2.19 -9.18
C ALA A 22 4.64 -1.36 -8.84
N ALA A 23 4.64 -0.65 -7.70
CA ALA A 23 3.56 0.23 -7.31
C ALA A 23 3.37 1.38 -8.31
N LEU A 24 4.45 2.02 -8.74
CA LEU A 24 4.39 3.08 -9.76
C LEU A 24 3.91 2.55 -11.11
N ARG A 25 4.40 1.40 -11.53
CA ARG A 25 3.96 0.75 -12.77
C ARG A 25 2.47 0.47 -12.74
N TYR A 26 1.97 -0.06 -11.64
CA TYR A 26 0.54 -0.29 -11.43
C TYR A 26 -0.25 1.01 -11.65
N ARG A 27 0.17 2.11 -11.02
CA ARG A 27 -0.49 3.42 -11.17
C ARG A 27 -0.50 3.91 -12.62
N ARG A 28 0.63 3.76 -13.33
CA ARG A 28 0.76 4.20 -14.73
C ARG A 28 -0.04 3.37 -15.73
N THR A 29 -0.24 2.10 -15.44
CA THR A 29 -0.93 1.18 -16.36
C THR A 29 -2.44 1.14 -16.18
N MET A 30 -2.96 1.75 -15.12
CA MET A 30 -4.40 1.88 -14.93
C MET A 30 -5.00 2.87 -15.94
N ASN A 31 -6.28 2.70 -16.25
CA ASN A 31 -7.00 3.59 -17.16
C ASN A 31 -8.25 4.16 -16.46
N PRO A 32 -8.28 5.45 -16.11
CA PRO A 32 -7.18 6.44 -16.29
C PRO A 32 -5.99 6.17 -15.36
N PRO A 33 -4.79 6.67 -15.69
CA PRO A 33 -3.63 6.52 -14.83
C PRO A 33 -3.84 7.15 -13.43
N LEU A 34 -3.35 6.48 -12.40
CA LEU A 34 -3.48 6.92 -11.00
C LEU A 34 -2.27 7.77 -10.55
N THR A 35 -1.88 8.71 -11.40
CA THR A 35 -0.69 9.55 -11.21
C THR A 35 -0.99 11.03 -11.02
N THR A 36 -2.26 11.42 -11.04
CA THR A 36 -2.67 12.78 -10.66
C THR A 36 -2.46 12.98 -9.16
N ARG A 37 -2.29 14.23 -8.74
CA ARG A 37 -2.14 14.59 -7.32
C ARG A 37 -3.26 14.02 -6.46
N GLU A 38 -4.48 14.10 -6.95
CA GLU A 38 -5.68 13.60 -6.26
C GLU A 38 -5.65 12.08 -6.13
N ALA A 39 -5.33 11.38 -7.20
CA ALA A 39 -5.25 9.90 -7.18
C ALA A 39 -4.10 9.42 -6.29
N LEU A 40 -2.95 10.08 -6.32
CA LEU A 40 -1.80 9.77 -5.45
C LEU A 40 -2.18 9.89 -3.97
N GLY A 41 -2.94 10.94 -3.61
CA GLY A 41 -3.35 11.16 -2.22
C GLY A 41 -4.51 10.29 -1.76
N ALA A 42 -5.45 9.95 -2.64
CA ALA A 42 -6.65 9.19 -2.30
C ALA A 42 -6.42 7.68 -2.27
N ILE A 43 -5.54 7.18 -3.14
CA ILE A 43 -5.33 5.75 -3.33
C ILE A 43 -3.96 5.36 -2.76
N ASN A 44 -3.95 4.43 -1.81
CA ASN A 44 -2.74 3.81 -1.29
C ASN A 44 -2.47 2.52 -2.06
N VAL A 45 -1.25 2.34 -2.54
CA VAL A 45 -0.82 1.12 -3.23
C VAL A 45 0.22 0.40 -2.39
N THR A 46 0.05 -0.90 -2.22
CA THR A 46 1.00 -1.78 -1.56
C THR A 46 1.58 -2.78 -2.55
N ALA A 47 2.85 -3.12 -2.38
CA ALA A 47 3.55 -4.10 -3.20
C ALA A 47 4.30 -5.07 -2.28
N TRP A 48 4.02 -6.36 -2.40
CA TRP A 48 4.56 -7.41 -1.54
C TRP A 48 5.43 -8.35 -2.36
N LEU A 49 6.68 -8.50 -1.94
CA LEU A 49 7.61 -9.46 -2.52
C LEU A 49 7.35 -10.83 -1.92
N TYR A 50 7.21 -11.84 -2.77
CA TYR A 50 7.03 -13.23 -2.34
C TYR A 50 7.92 -14.18 -3.12
N ARG A 51 8.04 -15.39 -2.59
CA ARG A 51 8.73 -16.51 -3.25
C ARG A 51 7.79 -17.72 -3.27
N ASP A 52 7.74 -18.39 -4.40
CA ASP A 52 6.97 -19.64 -4.52
C ASP A 52 7.78 -20.86 -4.03
N LYS A 53 7.16 -22.04 -4.06
CA LYS A 53 7.77 -23.29 -3.64
C LYS A 53 8.99 -23.70 -4.49
N ASN A 54 9.12 -23.17 -5.69
CA ASN A 54 10.23 -23.42 -6.60
C ASN A 54 11.36 -22.38 -6.47
N GLY A 55 11.24 -21.44 -5.52
CA GLY A 55 12.20 -20.37 -5.31
C GLY A 55 12.06 -19.19 -6.26
N VAL A 56 11.00 -19.15 -7.07
CA VAL A 56 10.75 -18.03 -7.99
C VAL A 56 10.09 -16.89 -7.24
N GLU A 57 10.66 -15.70 -7.37
CA GLU A 57 10.13 -14.49 -6.75
C GLU A 57 9.08 -13.81 -7.64
N GLY A 58 8.08 -13.21 -6.99
CA GLY A 58 7.06 -12.42 -7.63
C GLY A 58 6.67 -11.23 -6.75
N ILE A 59 5.89 -10.32 -7.30
CA ILE A 59 5.39 -9.13 -6.60
C ILE A 59 3.88 -9.04 -6.79
N GLN A 60 3.16 -8.99 -5.68
CA GLN A 60 1.72 -8.76 -5.67
C GLN A 60 1.46 -7.30 -5.34
N VAL A 61 0.67 -6.62 -6.17
CA VAL A 61 0.30 -5.22 -6.01
C VAL A 61 -1.19 -5.10 -5.77
N ASN A 62 -1.57 -4.37 -4.72
CA ASN A 62 -2.96 -4.11 -4.39
C ASN A 62 -3.17 -2.63 -4.04
N PRO A 63 -4.18 -1.97 -4.62
CA PRO A 63 -4.65 -0.67 -4.12
C PRO A 63 -5.63 -0.87 -2.99
N ASN A 64 -5.88 0.20 -2.21
CA ASN A 64 -7.08 0.24 -1.37
C ASN A 64 -8.31 0.48 -2.25
N VAL A 65 -9.48 0.20 -1.71
CA VAL A 65 -10.75 0.61 -2.31
C VAL A 65 -11.13 1.98 -1.74
N THR A 66 -11.55 2.90 -2.58
CA THR A 66 -11.97 4.23 -2.15
C THR A 66 -13.33 4.17 -1.46
N ILE A 67 -13.61 5.15 -0.57
CA ILE A 67 -14.92 5.27 0.08
C ILE A 67 -16.04 5.37 -0.96
N ALA A 68 -15.82 6.08 -2.06
CA ALA A 68 -16.79 6.21 -3.14
C ALA A 68 -17.15 4.84 -3.76
N GLU A 69 -16.17 3.97 -3.97
CA GLU A 69 -16.41 2.61 -4.47
C GLU A 69 -17.14 1.74 -3.45
N ILE A 70 -16.82 1.87 -2.16
CA ILE A 70 -17.52 1.17 -1.08
C ILE A 70 -19.00 1.56 -1.08
N VAL A 71 -19.29 2.85 -1.11
CA VAL A 71 -20.67 3.36 -1.12
C VAL A 71 -21.40 2.86 -2.36
N ARG A 72 -20.77 2.87 -3.52
CA ARG A 72 -21.35 2.38 -4.77
C ARG A 72 -21.72 0.90 -4.73
N VAL A 73 -20.85 0.06 -4.14
CA VAL A 73 -21.03 -1.41 -4.14
C VAL A 73 -21.88 -1.88 -2.97
N PHE A 74 -21.64 -1.35 -1.78
CA PHE A 74 -22.23 -1.85 -0.53
C PHE A 74 -23.27 -0.92 0.09
N GLY A 75 -23.36 0.33 -0.36
CA GLY A 75 -24.21 1.37 0.20
C GLY A 75 -23.60 2.02 1.45
N PRO A 76 -24.15 3.21 1.86
CA PRO A 76 -23.58 4.01 2.95
C PRO A 76 -23.56 3.30 4.31
N ALA A 77 -24.55 2.43 4.59
CA ALA A 77 -24.70 1.77 5.88
C ALA A 77 -23.61 0.70 6.16
N ARG A 78 -22.98 0.15 5.13
CA ARG A 78 -21.95 -0.89 5.25
C ARG A 78 -20.52 -0.38 5.15
N THR A 79 -20.33 0.93 5.00
CA THR A 79 -19.01 1.52 4.80
C THR A 79 -18.04 1.19 5.93
N ARG A 80 -18.51 1.21 7.18
CA ARG A 80 -17.67 0.91 8.35
C ARG A 80 -17.24 -0.56 8.42
N ASP A 81 -18.16 -1.49 8.16
CA ASP A 81 -17.88 -2.93 8.24
C ASP A 81 -16.97 -3.41 7.11
N ALA A 82 -17.08 -2.76 5.95
CA ALA A 82 -16.26 -3.06 4.78
C ALA A 82 -14.86 -2.44 4.84
N GLU A 83 -14.65 -1.40 5.66
CA GLU A 83 -13.43 -0.58 5.68
C GLU A 83 -12.17 -1.39 5.98
N VAL A 84 -12.25 -2.35 6.89
CA VAL A 84 -11.10 -3.20 7.30
C VAL A 84 -10.62 -4.09 6.17
N GLY A 85 -11.53 -4.68 5.42
CA GLY A 85 -11.20 -5.58 4.30
C GLY A 85 -10.80 -4.88 3.01
N LEU A 86 -10.80 -3.54 3.00
CA LEU A 86 -10.63 -2.75 1.79
C LEU A 86 -9.35 -1.92 1.78
N HIS A 87 -8.58 -1.91 2.87
CA HIS A 87 -7.23 -1.38 2.87
C HIS A 87 -6.33 -2.21 1.95
N SER A 88 -5.35 -1.56 1.32
CA SER A 88 -4.45 -2.23 0.39
C SER A 88 -3.71 -3.41 1.04
N GLU A 89 -3.28 -3.26 2.28
CA GLU A 89 -2.60 -4.32 3.04
C GLU A 89 -3.55 -5.48 3.38
N GLY A 90 -4.79 -5.17 3.75
CA GLY A 90 -5.81 -6.19 4.02
C GLY A 90 -6.17 -6.99 2.77
N ARG A 91 -6.23 -6.32 1.62
CA ARG A 91 -6.47 -6.98 0.32
C ARG A 91 -5.30 -7.87 -0.08
N ALA A 92 -4.07 -7.41 0.12
CA ALA A 92 -2.88 -8.22 -0.12
C ALA A 92 -2.86 -9.46 0.78
N ALA A 93 -3.13 -9.29 2.08
CA ALA A 93 -3.17 -10.40 3.04
C ALA A 93 -4.23 -11.45 2.64
N GLU A 94 -5.40 -11.02 2.19
CA GLU A 94 -6.45 -11.94 1.71
C GLU A 94 -6.00 -12.70 0.45
N TRP A 95 -5.31 -12.06 -0.46
CA TRP A 95 -4.74 -12.71 -1.64
C TRP A 95 -3.73 -13.79 -1.26
N PHE A 96 -2.82 -13.53 -0.30
CA PHE A 96 -1.84 -14.50 0.19
C PHE A 96 -2.49 -15.60 1.03
N ARG A 97 -3.55 -15.30 1.80
CA ARG A 97 -4.28 -16.31 2.58
C ARG A 97 -4.81 -17.45 1.70
N ARG A 98 -5.18 -17.13 0.48
CA ARG A 98 -5.65 -18.11 -0.51
C ARG A 98 -4.52 -18.86 -1.21
N ARG A 99 -3.27 -18.48 -0.96
CA ARG A 99 -2.06 -19.04 -1.59
C ARG A 99 -1.00 -19.37 -0.53
N PRO A 100 -1.30 -20.35 0.36
CA PRO A 100 -0.41 -20.64 1.50
C PRO A 100 0.95 -21.19 1.09
N GLU A 101 1.11 -21.63 -0.16
CA GLU A 101 2.40 -22.06 -0.73
C GLU A 101 3.36 -20.88 -1.00
N LEU A 102 2.87 -19.66 -1.04
CA LEU A 102 3.68 -18.47 -1.26
C LEU A 102 4.22 -17.93 0.07
N ARG A 103 5.50 -17.56 0.09
CA ARG A 103 6.15 -16.97 1.25
C ARG A 103 6.39 -15.48 1.02
N VAL A 104 5.82 -14.64 1.87
CA VAL A 104 6.05 -13.20 1.85
C VAL A 104 7.45 -12.90 2.39
N LEU A 105 8.22 -12.08 1.68
CA LEU A 105 9.59 -11.70 2.03
C LEU A 105 9.70 -10.25 2.48
N GLN A 106 9.02 -9.33 1.82
CA GLN A 106 9.01 -7.91 2.15
C GLN A 106 7.65 -7.30 1.80
N ILE A 107 7.29 -6.24 2.51
CA ILE A 107 6.06 -5.48 2.32
C ILE A 107 6.42 -4.01 2.11
N PHE A 108 5.92 -3.44 1.02
CA PHE A 108 5.98 -2.00 0.77
C PHE A 108 4.57 -1.45 0.69
N SER A 109 4.31 -0.38 1.42
CA SER A 109 3.08 0.40 1.32
C SER A 109 3.45 1.88 1.20
N GLU A 110 2.85 2.61 0.29
CA GLU A 110 3.17 4.02 0.09
C GLU A 110 2.95 4.84 1.35
N ARG A 111 1.86 4.59 2.05
CA ARG A 111 1.60 5.09 3.39
C ARG A 111 1.91 4.02 4.42
N ILE A 112 2.45 4.41 5.57
CA ILE A 112 2.67 3.47 6.68
C ILE A 112 1.36 2.71 7.00
N PRO A 113 1.40 1.37 7.21
CA PRO A 113 0.22 0.62 7.61
C PRO A 113 -0.46 1.24 8.83
N CYS A 114 -1.79 1.38 8.78
CA CYS A 114 -2.53 2.06 9.83
C CYS A 114 -2.35 1.35 11.17
N ARG A 115 -2.21 2.14 12.24
CA ARG A 115 -1.92 1.63 13.59
C ARG A 115 -3.05 0.80 14.20
N GLN A 116 -4.30 1.05 13.77
CA GLN A 116 -5.47 0.42 14.36
C GLN A 116 -5.79 -0.95 13.76
N MET A 117 -5.48 -1.18 12.49
CA MET A 117 -5.90 -2.38 11.76
C MET A 117 -4.76 -3.06 11.00
N CYS A 118 -4.11 -2.35 10.08
CA CYS A 118 -3.14 -2.98 9.20
C CYS A 118 -1.85 -3.35 9.92
N ALA A 119 -1.31 -2.48 10.77
CA ALA A 119 -0.09 -2.77 11.51
C ALA A 119 -0.27 -3.98 12.45
N PRO A 120 -1.34 -4.08 13.26
CA PRO A 120 -1.59 -5.29 14.05
C PRO A 120 -1.76 -6.55 13.21
N LEU A 121 -2.47 -6.45 12.07
CA LEU A 121 -2.65 -7.58 11.14
C LEU A 121 -1.30 -8.09 10.62
N LEU A 122 -0.44 -7.19 10.18
CA LEU A 122 0.88 -7.56 9.64
C LEU A 122 1.78 -8.18 10.73
N ARG A 123 1.77 -7.63 11.94
CA ARG A 123 2.53 -8.20 13.05
C ARG A 123 2.05 -9.60 13.46
N HIS A 124 0.75 -9.84 13.37
CA HIS A 124 0.16 -11.12 13.75
C HIS A 124 0.39 -12.20 12.69
N TYR A 125 0.13 -11.92 11.43
CA TYR A 125 0.19 -12.90 10.35
C TYR A 125 1.54 -12.97 9.64
N TYR A 126 2.34 -11.90 9.71
CA TYR A 126 3.64 -11.79 9.04
C TYR A 126 4.74 -11.33 10.01
N PRO A 127 4.92 -12.04 11.16
CA PRO A 127 5.93 -11.63 12.13
C PRO A 127 7.33 -11.71 11.53
N GLY A 128 8.14 -10.70 11.79
CA GLY A 128 9.52 -10.64 11.29
C GLY A 128 9.68 -10.26 9.82
N ILE A 129 8.58 -10.03 9.10
CA ILE A 129 8.65 -9.55 7.72
C ILE A 129 8.80 -8.04 7.73
N PRO A 130 9.86 -7.47 7.09
CA PRO A 130 10.10 -6.03 7.10
C PRO A 130 9.06 -5.26 6.28
N TRP A 131 8.69 -4.07 6.78
CA TRP A 131 7.80 -3.13 6.10
C TRP A 131 8.57 -1.88 5.71
N TYR A 132 8.17 -1.30 4.58
CA TYR A 132 8.71 -0.05 4.08
C TYR A 132 7.59 0.88 3.62
N TYR A 133 7.82 2.18 3.73
CA TYR A 133 6.82 3.19 3.37
C TYR A 133 7.49 4.51 2.97
N TYR A 134 6.75 5.38 2.29
CA TYR A 134 7.22 6.72 1.95
C TYR A 134 6.83 7.77 2.97
N TYR A 135 5.63 7.67 3.56
CA TYR A 135 5.17 8.68 4.51
C TYR A 135 4.30 8.08 5.61
N ASP A 136 4.26 8.80 6.74
CA ASP A 136 3.41 8.53 7.89
C ASP A 136 2.51 9.76 8.13
N SER A 137 1.21 9.62 7.88
CA SER A 137 0.23 10.69 8.07
C SER A 137 -0.41 10.71 9.47
N GLY A 138 0.02 9.83 10.37
CA GLY A 138 -0.63 9.64 11.67
C GLY A 138 -0.58 10.85 12.59
N SER A 139 0.40 11.76 12.40
CA SER A 139 0.56 12.99 13.19
C SER A 139 0.07 14.24 12.45
N TRP A 140 -0.41 14.13 11.23
CA TRP A 140 -0.83 15.29 10.45
C TRP A 140 -2.15 15.85 10.97
N ILE A 141 -2.24 17.19 10.97
CA ILE A 141 -3.43 17.94 11.36
C ILE A 141 -3.95 18.69 10.13
N GLY A 142 -5.26 18.66 9.93
CA GLY A 142 -5.92 19.32 8.81
C GLY A 142 -7.20 18.60 8.39
N ASN A 143 -7.93 19.16 7.43
CA ASN A 143 -9.08 18.46 6.85
C ASN A 143 -8.63 17.38 5.86
N GLY A 144 -9.54 16.45 5.50
CA GLY A 144 -9.25 15.32 4.64
C GLY A 144 -8.69 15.72 3.27
N GLY A 145 -9.18 16.82 2.69
CA GLY A 145 -8.70 17.33 1.40
C GLY A 145 -7.25 17.84 1.47
N GLU A 146 -6.90 18.55 2.55
CA GLU A 146 -5.53 19.03 2.78
C GLU A 146 -4.57 17.87 2.98
N LEU A 147 -4.95 16.90 3.80
CA LEU A 147 -4.12 15.71 4.07
C LEU A 147 -3.92 14.89 2.80
N MET A 148 -4.94 14.74 1.99
CA MET A 148 -4.88 14.03 0.72
C MET A 148 -3.94 14.73 -0.28
N ARG A 149 -4.00 16.06 -0.39
CA ARG A 149 -3.10 16.83 -1.25
C ARG A 149 -1.65 16.72 -0.79
N ARG A 150 -1.41 16.78 0.53
CA ARG A 150 -0.07 16.61 1.10
C ARG A 150 0.50 15.24 0.79
N ALA A 151 -0.29 14.19 0.94
CA ALA A 151 0.11 12.83 0.57
C ALA A 151 0.44 12.73 -0.92
N GLY A 152 -0.40 13.31 -1.77
CA GLY A 152 -0.19 13.37 -3.22
C GLY A 152 1.13 14.06 -3.60
N ASP A 153 1.44 15.18 -2.95
CA ASP A 153 2.70 15.91 -3.18
C ASP A 153 3.93 15.10 -2.77
N ILE A 154 3.86 14.41 -1.64
CA ILE A 154 4.95 13.53 -1.17
C ILE A 154 5.20 12.40 -2.19
N LEU A 155 4.14 11.72 -2.62
CA LEU A 155 4.28 10.62 -3.57
C LEU A 155 4.72 11.10 -4.95
N LYS A 156 4.26 12.26 -5.38
CA LYS A 156 4.72 12.88 -6.63
C LYS A 156 6.23 13.08 -6.61
N THR A 157 6.76 13.62 -5.53
CA THR A 157 8.20 13.79 -5.34
C THR A 157 8.93 12.45 -5.25
N ALA A 158 8.41 11.50 -4.47
CA ALA A 158 9.02 10.20 -4.27
C ALA A 158 9.13 9.39 -5.57
N TYR A 159 8.12 9.47 -6.41
CA TYR A 159 8.09 8.77 -7.71
C TYR A 159 8.71 9.56 -8.86
N GLY A 160 9.15 10.80 -8.65
CA GLY A 160 9.71 11.65 -9.70
C GLY A 160 8.69 12.07 -10.77
N LEU A 161 7.47 12.31 -10.37
CA LEU A 161 6.35 12.71 -11.22
C LEU A 161 6.21 14.23 -11.32
#